data_d84192a2dd2b8531a6697ac90fcadf95
#
_entry.id   d84192a2dd2b8531a6697ac90fcadf95
#
_cell.length_a   1.000
_cell.length_b   1.000
_cell.length_c   1.000
_cell.angle_alpha   90.00
_cell.angle_beta   90.00
_cell.angle_gamma   90.00
#
_symmetry.space_group_name_H-M   'P 1'
#
loop_
_entity.id
_entity.type
_entity.pdbx_description
1 polymer ?
#
loop_
_entity_poly.entity_id
_entity_poly.type
_entity_poly.pdbx_seq_one_letter_code
_entity_poly.pdbx_strand_id
1 'polypeptide(L)'
;GARARIGGTLSELVVDEGGEVREGQKIAIITDPKLSLRMKALGARVQSMTAQRKLAQTALDRSRKLKASGTIPQKQLDEAETALDVIERDLLALKAEHAVVSQQRAEGLVKAPTAGRVIKVHVTDGAVILPGEPIATIAAQGYILRLKLPERHARFIKVGDRVLVGEDDNQARTGKVSQVYPEISQGRVIADVSVKGLGDFFVGERIRVRVGAGIREAILVPGDYLFQRFGLTFVRLKDGAEIVVQAGQRQGQDTEILSG
;
A
#
# COMPACT_ATOMS: atom_id res chain seq x y z
N GLY A 1 3.25 2.67 -3.65
CA GLY A 1 4.10 3.79 -4.04
C GLY A 1 3.30 4.97 -4.54
N ALA A 2 3.86 6.17 -4.41
CA ALA A 2 3.31 7.39 -4.97
C ALA A 2 3.66 7.47 -6.46
N ARG A 3 2.66 7.73 -7.31
CA ARG A 3 2.82 7.78 -8.77
C ARG A 3 2.29 9.10 -9.33
N ALA A 4 2.88 9.54 -10.43
CA ALA A 4 2.40 10.65 -11.21
C ALA A 4 1.04 10.36 -11.83
N ARG A 5 0.09 11.30 -11.75
CA ARG A 5 -1.21 11.19 -12.43
C ARG A 5 -1.22 11.92 -13.77
N ILE A 6 -0.38 12.97 -13.89
CA ILE A 6 -0.20 13.73 -15.13
C ILE A 6 1.26 13.68 -15.55
N GLY A 7 1.52 13.98 -16.83
CA GLY A 7 2.84 14.22 -17.35
C GLY A 7 3.24 15.69 -17.20
N GLY A 8 4.53 15.95 -17.16
CA GLY A 8 5.06 17.31 -17.06
C GLY A 8 6.48 17.34 -16.50
N THR A 9 6.88 18.47 -15.98
CA THR A 9 8.20 18.64 -15.33
C THR A 9 8.03 18.61 -13.82
N LEU A 10 8.85 17.84 -13.13
CA LEU A 10 8.92 17.84 -11.67
C LEU A 10 9.49 19.18 -11.21
N SER A 11 8.65 20.01 -10.60
CA SER A 11 9.04 21.35 -10.16
C SER A 11 9.46 21.43 -8.70
N GLU A 12 9.07 20.45 -7.92
CA GLU A 12 9.41 20.38 -6.50
C GLU A 12 9.31 18.93 -6.01
N LEU A 13 10.36 18.45 -5.36
CA LEU A 13 10.40 17.20 -4.62
C LEU A 13 10.59 17.52 -3.12
N VAL A 14 9.70 17.05 -2.25
CA VAL A 14 9.64 17.48 -0.84
C VAL A 14 10.12 16.39 0.12
N VAL A 15 10.42 15.20 -0.40
CA VAL A 15 10.74 14.03 0.41
C VAL A 15 12.09 13.43 0.04
N ASP A 16 12.79 12.95 1.07
CA ASP A 16 14.05 12.23 0.95
C ASP A 16 13.87 10.76 1.32
N GLU A 17 14.78 9.92 0.83
CA GLU A 17 14.86 8.51 1.22
C GLU A 17 15.12 8.39 2.74
N GLY A 18 14.39 7.51 3.41
CA GLY A 18 14.42 7.33 4.85
C GLY A 18 13.48 8.26 5.64
N GLY A 19 12.94 9.32 5.02
CA GLY A 19 12.01 10.25 5.64
C GLY A 19 10.64 9.63 5.95
N GLU A 20 9.95 10.13 6.97
CA GLU A 20 8.59 9.71 7.31
C GLU A 20 7.57 10.63 6.65
N VAL A 21 6.48 10.02 6.16
CA VAL A 21 5.37 10.74 5.54
C VAL A 21 4.04 10.29 6.14
N ARG A 22 3.08 11.23 6.17
CA ARG A 22 1.68 10.96 6.54
C ARG A 22 0.84 10.74 5.29
N GLU A 23 -0.26 10.02 5.43
CA GLU A 23 -1.24 9.89 4.36
C GLU A 23 -1.72 11.27 3.88
N GLY A 24 -1.79 11.47 2.56
CA GLY A 24 -2.16 12.74 1.94
C GLY A 24 -1.09 13.82 1.95
N GLN A 25 0.07 13.61 2.59
CA GLN A 25 1.18 14.56 2.61
C GLN A 25 1.73 14.78 1.19
N LYS A 26 2.07 16.04 0.87
CA LYS A 26 2.72 16.40 -0.40
C LYS A 26 4.07 15.72 -0.50
N ILE A 27 4.30 15.03 -1.62
CA ILE A 27 5.58 14.39 -1.97
C ILE A 27 6.29 15.18 -3.05
N ALA A 28 5.57 15.57 -4.10
CA ALA A 28 6.12 16.24 -5.25
C ALA A 28 5.08 17.11 -5.95
N ILE A 29 5.53 18.05 -6.77
CA ILE A 29 4.69 18.85 -7.67
C ILE A 29 5.19 18.63 -9.09
N ILE A 30 4.26 18.19 -9.95
CA ILE A 30 4.47 18.09 -11.40
C ILE A 30 3.70 19.22 -12.07
N THR A 31 4.39 20.00 -12.91
CA THR A 31 3.79 21.12 -13.62
C THR A 31 3.79 20.86 -15.12
N ASP A 32 2.63 21.13 -15.74
CA ASP A 32 2.48 21.22 -17.19
C ASP A 32 2.10 22.64 -17.58
N PRO A 33 3.01 23.41 -18.23
CA PRO A 33 2.72 24.76 -18.68
C PRO A 33 1.51 24.84 -19.65
N LYS A 34 1.29 23.79 -20.45
CA LYS A 34 0.16 23.72 -21.39
C LYS A 34 -1.18 23.73 -20.68
N LEU A 35 -1.31 22.99 -19.55
CA LEU A 35 -2.51 23.01 -18.73
C LEU A 35 -2.77 24.40 -18.14
N SER A 36 -1.73 25.09 -17.70
CA SER A 36 -1.85 26.46 -17.18
C SER A 36 -2.33 27.44 -18.24
N LEU A 37 -1.83 27.35 -19.47
CA LEU A 37 -2.28 28.17 -20.59
C LEU A 37 -3.73 27.84 -20.99
N ARG A 38 -4.07 26.56 -21.05
CA ARG A 38 -5.43 26.10 -21.33
C ARG A 38 -6.43 26.61 -20.30
N MET A 39 -6.07 26.55 -19.02
CA MET A 39 -6.91 27.12 -17.94
C MET A 39 -7.14 28.61 -18.12
N LYS A 40 -6.08 29.40 -18.44
CA LYS A 40 -6.24 30.84 -18.69
C LYS A 40 -7.17 31.11 -19.86
N ALA A 41 -7.03 30.36 -20.97
CA ALA A 41 -7.88 30.52 -22.14
C ALA A 41 -9.37 30.20 -21.83
N LEU A 42 -9.62 29.09 -21.13
CA LEU A 42 -10.96 28.71 -20.71
C LEU A 42 -11.56 29.73 -19.72
N GLY A 43 -10.76 30.21 -18.78
CA GLY A 43 -11.16 31.25 -17.83
C GLY A 43 -11.61 32.54 -18.55
N ALA A 44 -10.87 33.00 -19.57
CA ALA A 44 -11.25 34.14 -20.39
C ALA A 44 -12.57 33.90 -21.15
N ARG A 45 -12.76 32.69 -21.69
CA ARG A 45 -14.03 32.33 -22.37
C ARG A 45 -15.21 32.32 -21.39
N VAL A 46 -15.03 31.78 -20.17
CA VAL A 46 -16.03 31.79 -19.10
C VAL A 46 -16.43 33.24 -18.74
N GLN A 47 -15.45 34.13 -18.64
CA GLN A 47 -15.69 35.55 -18.37
C GLN A 47 -16.50 36.20 -19.51
N SER A 48 -16.12 35.97 -20.76
CA SER A 48 -16.83 36.47 -21.93
C SER A 48 -18.29 35.98 -21.97
N MET A 49 -18.49 34.66 -21.81
CA MET A 49 -19.83 34.08 -21.80
C MET A 49 -20.69 34.57 -20.61
N THR A 50 -20.06 34.81 -19.47
CA THR A 50 -20.73 35.40 -18.31
C THR A 50 -21.22 36.84 -18.60
N ALA A 51 -20.44 37.63 -19.32
CA ALA A 51 -20.84 38.94 -19.77
C ALA A 51 -22.03 38.89 -20.78
N GLN A 52 -21.97 37.93 -21.72
CA GLN A 52 -23.07 37.71 -22.68
C GLN A 52 -24.36 37.26 -21.96
N ARG A 53 -24.27 36.38 -20.98
CA ARG A 53 -25.39 35.98 -20.14
C ARG A 53 -26.03 37.21 -19.45
N LYS A 54 -25.19 38.10 -18.86
CA LYS A 54 -25.68 39.31 -18.20
C LYS A 54 -26.42 40.21 -19.19
N LEU A 55 -25.91 40.34 -20.43
CA LEU A 55 -26.56 41.13 -21.48
C LEU A 55 -27.92 40.52 -21.86
N ALA A 56 -27.96 39.21 -22.10
CA ALA A 56 -29.20 38.48 -22.42
C ALA A 56 -30.24 38.58 -21.29
N GLN A 57 -29.80 38.44 -20.03
CA GLN A 57 -30.66 38.64 -18.87
C GLN A 57 -31.28 40.06 -18.84
N THR A 58 -30.47 41.07 -19.08
CA THR A 58 -30.94 42.46 -19.13
C THR A 58 -31.96 42.67 -20.28
N ALA A 59 -31.72 42.04 -21.45
CA ALA A 59 -32.63 42.07 -22.59
C ALA A 59 -33.96 41.38 -22.25
N LEU A 60 -33.94 40.22 -21.63
CA LEU A 60 -35.10 39.49 -21.15
C LEU A 60 -35.92 40.33 -20.16
N ASP A 61 -35.28 40.94 -19.16
CA ASP A 61 -35.94 41.77 -18.16
C ASP A 61 -36.62 42.98 -18.79
N ARG A 62 -36.01 43.56 -19.83
CA ARG A 62 -36.62 44.63 -20.63
C ARG A 62 -37.83 44.11 -21.40
N SER A 63 -37.72 42.97 -22.09
CA SER A 63 -38.80 42.34 -22.84
C SER A 63 -39.99 42.02 -21.93
N ARG A 64 -39.75 41.51 -20.73
CA ARG A 64 -40.80 41.25 -19.73
C ARG A 64 -41.58 42.52 -19.34
N LYS A 65 -40.88 43.64 -19.11
CA LYS A 65 -41.49 44.93 -18.79
C LYS A 65 -42.33 45.44 -19.95
N LEU A 66 -41.85 45.39 -21.21
CA LEU A 66 -42.53 45.80 -22.40
C LEU A 66 -43.79 44.94 -22.73
N LYS A 67 -43.66 43.62 -22.44
CA LYS A 67 -44.80 42.70 -22.58
C LYS A 67 -45.88 43.00 -21.56
N ALA A 68 -45.54 43.30 -20.31
CA ALA A 68 -46.50 43.68 -19.28
C ALA A 68 -47.24 44.96 -19.62
N SER A 69 -46.61 45.89 -20.36
CA SER A 69 -47.24 47.10 -20.88
C SER A 69 -47.96 46.90 -22.21
N GLY A 70 -48.02 45.67 -22.75
CA GLY A 70 -48.73 45.39 -24.05
C GLY A 70 -47.95 45.86 -25.29
N THR A 71 -46.68 46.29 -25.15
CA THR A 71 -45.90 46.94 -26.22
C THR A 71 -45.30 45.94 -27.20
N ILE A 72 -45.03 44.68 -26.79
CA ILE A 72 -44.44 43.67 -27.63
C ILE A 72 -45.26 42.39 -27.72
N PRO A 73 -45.17 41.62 -28.83
CA PRO A 73 -45.84 40.32 -28.95
C PRO A 73 -45.22 39.26 -28.09
N GLN A 74 -45.97 38.19 -27.78
CA GLN A 74 -45.45 37.03 -26.97
C GLN A 74 -44.19 36.43 -27.58
N LYS A 75 -44.13 36.26 -28.89
CA LYS A 75 -43.00 35.72 -29.64
C LYS A 75 -41.68 36.41 -29.28
N GLN A 76 -41.65 37.72 -29.10
CA GLN A 76 -40.43 38.47 -28.75
C GLN A 76 -39.97 38.20 -27.33
N LEU A 77 -40.88 37.92 -26.40
CA LEU A 77 -40.55 37.49 -25.06
C LEU A 77 -39.95 36.07 -25.08
N ASP A 78 -40.59 35.14 -25.81
CA ASP A 78 -40.16 33.74 -25.93
C ASP A 78 -38.77 33.65 -26.59
N GLU A 79 -38.49 34.49 -27.59
CA GLU A 79 -37.16 34.61 -28.22
C GLU A 79 -36.09 35.07 -27.22
N ALA A 80 -36.40 36.05 -26.37
CA ALA A 80 -35.46 36.52 -25.36
C ALA A 80 -35.21 35.47 -24.25
N GLU A 81 -36.24 34.72 -23.86
CA GLU A 81 -36.12 33.61 -22.91
C GLU A 81 -35.28 32.48 -23.48
N THR A 82 -35.53 32.09 -24.74
CA THR A 82 -34.73 31.06 -25.42
C THR A 82 -33.29 31.49 -25.59
N ALA A 83 -33.03 32.76 -25.96
CA ALA A 83 -31.67 33.27 -26.10
C ALA A 83 -30.86 33.19 -24.77
N LEU A 84 -31.51 33.52 -23.65
CA LEU A 84 -30.87 33.37 -22.33
C LEU A 84 -30.64 31.93 -21.99
N ASP A 85 -31.59 31.01 -22.19
CA ASP A 85 -31.45 29.58 -21.89
C ASP A 85 -30.30 28.96 -22.69
N VAL A 86 -30.14 29.28 -23.97
CA VAL A 86 -29.01 28.81 -24.79
C VAL A 86 -27.68 29.27 -24.20
N ILE A 87 -27.56 30.57 -23.89
CA ILE A 87 -26.29 31.10 -23.31
C ILE A 87 -26.01 30.48 -21.94
N GLU A 88 -27.01 30.22 -21.12
CA GLU A 88 -26.82 29.57 -19.81
C GLU A 88 -26.33 28.13 -19.94
N ARG A 89 -26.87 27.39 -20.92
CA ARG A 89 -26.40 26.02 -21.23
C ARG A 89 -24.96 26.02 -21.75
N ASP A 90 -24.61 26.93 -22.63
CA ASP A 90 -23.27 27.09 -23.16
C ASP A 90 -22.27 27.47 -22.05
N LEU A 91 -22.67 28.38 -21.15
CA LEU A 91 -21.87 28.77 -20.01
C LEU A 91 -21.64 27.58 -19.04
N LEU A 92 -22.68 26.75 -18.82
CA LEU A 92 -22.57 25.56 -17.99
C LEU A 92 -21.58 24.55 -18.59
N ALA A 93 -21.69 24.30 -19.90
CA ALA A 93 -20.76 23.40 -20.61
C ALA A 93 -19.31 23.91 -20.54
N LEU A 94 -19.08 25.20 -20.73
CA LEU A 94 -17.76 25.81 -20.67
C LEU A 94 -17.16 25.79 -19.26
N LYS A 95 -17.99 25.99 -18.23
CA LYS A 95 -17.58 25.84 -16.82
C LYS A 95 -17.19 24.39 -16.50
N ALA A 96 -17.92 23.41 -17.03
CA ALA A 96 -17.58 22.01 -16.86
C ALA A 96 -16.23 21.67 -17.51
N GLU A 97 -15.98 22.19 -18.73
CA GLU A 97 -14.66 22.02 -19.39
C GLU A 97 -13.52 22.64 -18.55
N HIS A 98 -13.73 23.86 -18.05
CA HIS A 98 -12.76 24.53 -17.16
C HIS A 98 -12.49 23.71 -15.88
N ALA A 99 -13.54 23.11 -15.28
CA ALA A 99 -13.38 22.27 -14.10
C ALA A 99 -12.54 21.02 -14.37
N VAL A 100 -12.72 20.37 -15.53
CA VAL A 100 -11.89 19.21 -15.94
C VAL A 100 -10.43 19.58 -16.02
N VAL A 101 -10.08 20.69 -16.68
CA VAL A 101 -8.68 21.13 -16.78
C VAL A 101 -8.11 21.56 -15.42
N SER A 102 -8.95 22.18 -14.58
CA SER A 102 -8.59 22.51 -13.20
C SER A 102 -8.24 21.25 -12.38
N GLN A 103 -9.05 20.21 -12.51
CA GLN A 103 -8.81 18.92 -11.86
C GLN A 103 -7.51 18.27 -12.37
N GLN A 104 -7.30 18.24 -13.68
CA GLN A 104 -6.06 17.73 -14.26
C GLN A 104 -4.84 18.47 -13.70
N ARG A 105 -4.92 19.80 -13.57
CA ARG A 105 -3.83 20.59 -12.96
C ARG A 105 -3.62 20.23 -11.48
N ALA A 106 -4.69 20.03 -10.72
CA ALA A 106 -4.63 19.64 -9.31
C ALA A 106 -3.99 18.25 -9.12
N GLU A 107 -4.12 17.36 -10.10
CA GLU A 107 -3.49 16.04 -10.13
C GLU A 107 -1.96 16.08 -10.30
N GLY A 108 -1.39 17.24 -10.63
CA GLY A 108 0.05 17.48 -10.57
C GLY A 108 0.61 17.45 -9.15
N LEU A 109 -0.21 17.61 -8.13
CA LEU A 109 0.17 17.44 -6.73
C LEU A 109 0.21 15.96 -6.38
N VAL A 110 1.40 15.38 -6.31
CA VAL A 110 1.62 13.99 -5.90
C VAL A 110 1.59 13.90 -4.38
N LYS A 111 0.70 13.06 -3.85
CA LYS A 111 0.52 12.86 -2.41
C LYS A 111 0.89 11.44 -1.98
N ALA A 112 1.29 11.28 -0.71
CA ALA A 112 1.50 10.00 -0.10
C ALA A 112 0.18 9.20 -0.03
N PRO A 113 0.11 7.98 -0.58
CA PRO A 113 -1.11 7.17 -0.54
C PRO A 113 -1.37 6.55 0.84
N THR A 114 -0.38 6.53 1.70
CA THR A 114 -0.44 5.98 3.06
C THR A 114 0.65 6.61 3.91
N ALA A 115 0.46 6.62 5.23
CA ALA A 115 1.52 6.95 6.17
C ALA A 115 2.61 5.86 6.14
N GLY A 116 3.87 6.27 6.33
CA GLY A 116 5.00 5.34 6.36
C GLY A 116 6.34 6.00 6.09
N ARG A 117 7.35 5.19 5.81
CA ARG A 117 8.71 5.66 5.52
C ARG A 117 9.00 5.58 4.02
N VAL A 118 9.62 6.60 3.46
CA VAL A 118 10.09 6.62 2.05
C VAL A 118 11.28 5.67 1.93
N ILE A 119 11.12 4.59 1.15
CA ILE A 119 12.19 3.61 0.92
C ILE A 119 13.08 4.06 -0.23
N LYS A 120 12.45 4.59 -1.28
CA LYS A 120 13.16 4.96 -2.50
C LYS A 120 12.46 6.12 -3.19
N VAL A 121 13.25 7.06 -3.66
CA VAL A 121 12.86 8.14 -4.58
C VAL A 121 13.36 7.76 -5.97
N HIS A 122 12.49 7.83 -6.98
CA HIS A 122 12.80 7.34 -8.33
C HIS A 122 13.14 8.47 -9.30
N VAL A 123 12.94 9.70 -8.90
CA VAL A 123 13.02 10.90 -9.75
C VAL A 123 13.85 11.98 -9.06
N THR A 124 14.32 12.96 -9.85
CA THR A 124 15.03 14.13 -9.35
C THR A 124 14.32 15.40 -9.80
N ASP A 125 14.52 16.50 -9.08
CA ASP A 125 13.99 17.81 -9.47
C ASP A 125 14.38 18.17 -10.89
N GLY A 126 13.45 18.75 -11.64
CA GLY A 126 13.61 19.10 -13.03
C GLY A 126 13.40 17.96 -14.03
N ALA A 127 13.23 16.73 -13.59
CA ALA A 127 12.99 15.59 -14.47
C ALA A 127 11.65 15.72 -15.23
N VAL A 128 11.63 15.22 -16.47
CA VAL A 128 10.39 15.06 -17.23
C VAL A 128 9.71 13.75 -16.80
N ILE A 129 8.49 13.86 -16.35
CA ILE A 129 7.70 12.77 -15.78
C ILE A 129 6.58 12.37 -16.73
N LEU A 130 6.36 11.06 -16.86
CA LEU A 130 5.23 10.50 -17.61
C LEU A 130 4.07 10.13 -16.67
N PRO A 131 2.81 10.11 -17.15
CA PRO A 131 1.68 9.59 -16.37
C PRO A 131 1.91 8.14 -15.96
N GLY A 132 1.66 7.81 -14.68
CA GLY A 132 1.88 6.47 -14.12
C GLY A 132 3.30 6.20 -13.60
N GLU A 133 4.25 7.08 -13.87
CA GLU A 133 5.63 6.92 -13.43
C GLU A 133 5.74 6.96 -11.89
N PRO A 134 6.53 6.04 -11.28
CA PRO A 134 6.73 6.04 -9.84
C PRO A 134 7.61 7.23 -9.42
N ILE A 135 7.12 8.02 -8.46
CA ILE A 135 7.85 9.14 -7.87
C ILE A 135 8.59 8.68 -6.62
N ALA A 136 7.88 8.01 -5.70
CA ALA A 136 8.45 7.48 -4.46
C ALA A 136 7.80 6.16 -4.06
N THR A 137 8.63 5.26 -3.50
CA THR A 137 8.15 4.04 -2.85
C THR A 137 8.08 4.25 -1.35
N ILE A 138 6.88 4.07 -0.78
CA ILE A 138 6.60 4.25 0.64
C ILE A 138 6.28 2.89 1.23
N ALA A 139 6.99 2.50 2.30
CA ALA A 139 6.61 1.39 3.16
C ALA A 139 5.52 1.89 4.11
N ALA A 140 4.37 1.25 4.11
CA ALA A 140 3.33 1.51 5.11
C ALA A 140 3.86 1.19 6.51
N GLN A 141 3.33 1.85 7.52
CA GLN A 141 3.63 1.49 8.91
C GLN A 141 3.15 0.07 9.19
N GLY A 142 4.06 -0.74 9.70
CA GLY A 142 3.84 -2.15 9.98
C GLY A 142 4.76 -3.04 9.15
N TYR A 143 5.61 -3.78 9.84
CA TYR A 143 6.47 -4.78 9.20
C TYR A 143 5.73 -6.11 9.16
N ILE A 144 5.83 -6.79 8.01
CA ILE A 144 5.37 -8.16 7.85
C ILE A 144 6.61 -9.02 7.67
N LEU A 145 6.75 -10.04 8.47
CA LEU A 145 7.78 -11.03 8.29
C LEU A 145 7.29 -12.08 7.29
N ARG A 146 7.94 -12.13 6.13
CA ARG A 146 7.60 -13.08 5.07
C ARG A 146 8.51 -14.29 5.12
N LEU A 147 7.93 -15.44 5.44
CA LEU A 147 8.60 -16.73 5.43
C LEU A 147 8.60 -17.33 4.01
N LYS A 148 9.74 -17.91 3.64
CA LYS A 148 9.87 -18.74 2.43
C LYS A 148 10.24 -20.15 2.88
N LEU A 149 9.26 -21.03 2.97
CA LEU A 149 9.38 -22.38 3.49
C LEU A 149 9.57 -23.38 2.35
N PRO A 150 10.53 -24.31 2.45
CA PRO A 150 10.58 -25.44 1.53
C PRO A 150 9.26 -26.22 1.56
N GLU A 151 8.81 -26.68 0.39
CA GLU A 151 7.52 -27.40 0.22
C GLU A 151 7.34 -28.55 1.22
N ARG A 152 8.41 -29.33 1.46
CA ARG A 152 8.38 -30.46 2.41
C ARG A 152 7.96 -30.09 3.83
N HIS A 153 8.18 -28.83 4.25
CA HIS A 153 7.82 -28.32 5.57
C HIS A 153 6.51 -27.49 5.55
N ALA A 154 6.09 -27.05 4.39
CA ALA A 154 4.95 -26.15 4.23
C ALA A 154 3.62 -26.79 4.64
N ARG A 155 3.48 -28.13 4.49
CA ARG A 155 2.27 -28.88 4.90
C ARG A 155 1.96 -28.82 6.40
N PHE A 156 2.94 -28.48 7.21
CA PHE A 156 2.79 -28.43 8.67
C PHE A 156 2.48 -27.03 9.18
N ILE A 157 2.58 -25.99 8.34
CA ILE A 157 2.32 -24.63 8.76
C ILE A 157 0.85 -24.26 8.53
N LYS A 158 0.22 -23.71 9.55
CA LYS A 158 -1.18 -23.25 9.53
C LYS A 158 -1.29 -21.82 10.02
N VAL A 159 -2.34 -21.13 9.57
CA VAL A 159 -2.68 -19.80 10.11
C VAL A 159 -2.93 -19.95 11.63
N GLY A 160 -2.30 -19.06 12.40
CA GLY A 160 -2.35 -19.07 13.86
C GLY A 160 -1.15 -19.72 14.53
N ASP A 161 -0.32 -20.48 13.82
CA ASP A 161 0.86 -21.13 14.39
C ASP A 161 1.83 -20.11 14.97
N ARG A 162 2.45 -20.48 16.08
CA ARG A 162 3.47 -19.67 16.74
C ARG A 162 4.79 -19.79 16.02
N VAL A 163 5.48 -18.66 15.90
CA VAL A 163 6.78 -18.55 15.24
C VAL A 163 7.71 -17.78 16.16
N LEU A 164 8.91 -18.29 16.37
CA LEU A 164 9.95 -17.62 17.12
C LEU A 164 10.89 -16.88 16.15
N VAL A 165 11.09 -15.60 16.38
CA VAL A 165 11.85 -14.70 15.51
C VAL A 165 13.05 -14.17 16.27
N GLY A 166 14.26 -14.45 15.80
CA GLY A 166 15.52 -14.06 16.42
C GLY A 166 16.51 -15.22 16.48
N GLU A 167 17.76 -14.90 16.78
CA GLU A 167 18.86 -15.89 16.86
C GLU A 167 18.91 -16.59 18.22
N ASP A 168 18.72 -15.85 19.31
CA ASP A 168 18.82 -16.36 20.67
C ASP A 168 17.45 -16.61 21.31
N ASP A 169 17.31 -17.72 22.03
CA ASP A 169 16.07 -18.09 22.71
C ASP A 169 15.64 -17.06 23.77
N ASN A 170 16.59 -16.39 24.42
CA ASN A 170 16.33 -15.39 25.45
C ASN A 170 15.84 -14.04 24.90
N GLN A 171 16.02 -13.77 23.59
CA GLN A 171 15.60 -12.54 22.93
C GLN A 171 14.62 -12.79 21.78
N ALA A 172 14.20 -14.04 21.57
CA ALA A 172 13.29 -14.41 20.50
C ALA A 172 11.91 -13.75 20.70
N ARG A 173 11.48 -13.03 19.69
CA ARG A 173 10.13 -12.45 19.65
C ARG A 173 9.13 -13.49 19.16
N THR A 174 7.98 -13.56 19.79
CA THR A 174 6.92 -14.47 19.35
C THR A 174 6.04 -13.80 18.30
N GLY A 175 5.91 -14.43 17.14
CA GLY A 175 4.95 -14.07 16.10
C GLY A 175 3.87 -15.12 15.92
N LYS A 176 2.86 -14.80 15.11
CA LYS A 176 1.82 -15.72 14.66
C LYS A 176 1.73 -15.69 13.14
N VAL A 177 1.57 -16.85 12.53
CA VAL A 177 1.27 -16.96 11.10
C VAL A 177 -0.09 -16.31 10.86
N SER A 178 -0.09 -15.25 10.07
CA SER A 178 -1.31 -14.49 9.73
C SER A 178 -1.91 -14.96 8.41
N GLN A 179 -1.08 -15.44 7.48
CA GLN A 179 -1.54 -15.90 6.18
C GLN A 179 -0.56 -16.94 5.61
N VAL A 180 -1.10 -17.96 4.94
CA VAL A 180 -0.34 -18.93 4.14
C VAL A 180 -0.84 -18.82 2.70
N TYR A 181 0.08 -18.60 1.76
CA TYR A 181 -0.27 -18.51 0.34
C TYR A 181 -0.33 -19.93 -0.26
N PRO A 182 -1.42 -20.29 -0.95
CA PRO A 182 -1.62 -21.64 -1.46
C PRO A 182 -0.84 -21.93 -2.76
N GLU A 183 0.16 -21.11 -3.06
CA GLU A 183 0.98 -21.24 -4.27
C GLU A 183 2.39 -21.72 -3.92
N ILE A 184 2.87 -22.71 -4.69
CA ILE A 184 4.27 -23.15 -4.62
C ILE A 184 5.03 -22.43 -5.73
N SER A 185 5.93 -21.53 -5.34
CA SER A 185 6.81 -20.81 -6.25
C SER A 185 8.26 -21.20 -5.99
N GLN A 186 8.95 -21.69 -7.02
CA GLN A 186 10.35 -22.13 -6.93
C GLN A 186 10.59 -23.18 -5.80
N GLY A 187 9.66 -24.13 -5.62
CA GLY A 187 9.74 -25.17 -4.58
C GLY A 187 9.57 -24.65 -3.15
N ARG A 188 8.98 -23.46 -2.99
CA ARG A 188 8.73 -22.80 -1.69
C ARG A 188 7.30 -22.33 -1.56
N VAL A 189 6.77 -22.44 -0.36
CA VAL A 189 5.52 -21.83 0.06
C VAL A 189 5.82 -20.55 0.81
N ILE A 190 5.00 -19.53 0.57
CA ILE A 190 5.10 -18.24 1.23
C ILE A 190 4.09 -18.18 2.37
N ALA A 191 4.51 -17.71 3.53
CA ALA A 191 3.64 -17.40 4.65
C ALA A 191 4.01 -16.05 5.26
N ASP A 192 3.01 -15.27 5.63
CA ASP A 192 3.21 -14.00 6.33
C ASP A 192 2.97 -14.20 7.83
N VAL A 193 3.83 -13.60 8.63
CA VAL A 193 3.83 -13.68 10.10
C VAL A 193 3.69 -12.27 10.68
N SER A 194 2.73 -12.12 11.55
CA SER A 194 2.55 -10.91 12.35
C SER A 194 3.41 -11.00 13.62
N VAL A 195 4.31 -10.05 13.79
CA VAL A 195 5.23 -9.95 14.95
C VAL A 195 5.16 -8.53 15.49
N LYS A 196 5.05 -8.37 16.79
CA LYS A 196 5.12 -7.06 17.43
C LYS A 196 6.59 -6.62 17.57
N GLY A 197 6.86 -5.34 17.34
CA GLY A 197 8.17 -4.74 17.59
C GLY A 197 9.22 -5.00 16.49
N LEU A 198 8.81 -5.25 15.24
CA LEU A 198 9.75 -5.37 14.10
C LEU A 198 10.30 -4.03 13.60
N GLY A 199 9.96 -2.91 14.26
CA GLY A 199 10.31 -1.56 13.80
C GLY A 199 11.82 -1.25 13.73
N ASP A 200 12.67 -2.08 14.34
CA ASP A 200 14.13 -1.91 14.39
C ASP A 200 14.84 -2.55 13.20
N PHE A 201 14.12 -3.28 12.35
CA PHE A 201 14.69 -3.99 11.20
C PHE A 201 14.55 -3.18 9.90
N PHE A 202 15.50 -3.40 8.97
CA PHE A 202 15.42 -2.83 7.63
C PHE A 202 14.44 -3.61 6.75
N VAL A 203 13.77 -2.91 5.85
CA VAL A 203 12.91 -3.57 4.85
C VAL A 203 13.79 -4.41 3.91
N GLY A 204 13.50 -5.72 3.84
CA GLY A 204 14.29 -6.68 3.06
C GLY A 204 15.39 -7.39 3.85
N GLU A 205 15.56 -7.06 5.13
CA GLU A 205 16.47 -7.76 6.02
C GLU A 205 16.07 -9.23 6.21
N ARG A 206 17.06 -10.11 6.28
CA ARG A 206 16.87 -11.54 6.52
C ARG A 206 17.01 -11.84 7.99
N ILE A 207 15.98 -12.43 8.58
CA ILE A 207 15.92 -12.75 10.01
C ILE A 207 15.77 -14.26 10.13
N ARG A 208 16.48 -14.86 11.09
CA ARG A 208 16.32 -16.27 11.41
C ARG A 208 15.01 -16.51 12.14
N VAL A 209 14.28 -17.52 11.67
CA VAL A 209 12.95 -17.85 12.19
C VAL A 209 12.87 -19.33 12.47
N ARG A 210 12.32 -19.69 13.62
CA ARG A 210 12.00 -21.06 13.99
C ARG A 210 10.49 -21.25 13.97
N VAL A 211 10.06 -22.23 13.19
CA VAL A 211 8.65 -22.59 13.03
C VAL A 211 8.49 -24.00 13.57
N GLY A 212 7.48 -24.23 14.42
CA GLY A 212 7.13 -25.57 14.88
C GLY A 212 6.67 -26.44 13.71
N ALA A 213 7.33 -27.57 13.46
CA ALA A 213 7.04 -28.48 12.37
C ALA A 213 6.00 -29.58 12.76
N GLY A 214 5.12 -29.27 13.71
CA GLY A 214 4.14 -30.22 14.26
C GLY A 214 4.50 -30.76 15.64
N ILE A 215 3.60 -31.53 16.20
CA ILE A 215 3.78 -32.25 17.45
C ILE A 215 3.89 -33.73 17.10
N ARG A 216 4.90 -34.39 17.62
CA ARG A 216 5.04 -35.84 17.53
C ARG A 216 5.14 -36.42 18.93
N GLU A 217 4.67 -37.62 19.11
CA GLU A 217 4.95 -38.37 20.33
C GLU A 217 6.44 -38.76 20.33
N ALA A 218 7.09 -38.52 21.44
CA ALA A 218 8.50 -38.85 21.63
C ALA A 218 8.69 -39.47 23.01
N ILE A 219 9.52 -40.48 23.07
CA ILE A 219 9.94 -41.07 24.34
C ILE A 219 11.12 -40.25 24.86
N LEU A 220 10.94 -39.58 25.97
CA LEU A 220 11.98 -38.78 26.62
C LEU A 220 12.52 -39.55 27.83
N VAL A 221 13.83 -39.68 27.92
CA VAL A 221 14.53 -40.35 29.02
C VAL A 221 15.52 -39.38 29.65
N PRO A 222 15.49 -39.19 30.98
CA PRO A 222 16.48 -38.38 31.67
C PRO A 222 17.91 -38.85 31.37
N GLY A 223 18.79 -37.88 31.14
CA GLY A 223 20.18 -38.16 30.72
C GLY A 223 20.95 -39.11 31.68
N ASP A 224 20.57 -39.13 32.97
CA ASP A 224 21.17 -39.97 33.98
C ASP A 224 20.95 -41.49 33.77
N TYR A 225 19.96 -41.86 32.99
CA TYR A 225 19.66 -43.25 32.61
C TYR A 225 20.35 -43.68 31.30
N LEU A 226 21.01 -42.72 30.61
CA LEU A 226 21.72 -42.98 29.37
C LEU A 226 23.22 -43.02 29.59
N PHE A 227 23.86 -44.05 29.05
CA PHE A 227 25.33 -44.17 29.10
C PHE A 227 25.85 -44.71 27.77
N GLN A 228 27.13 -44.44 27.50
CA GLN A 228 27.77 -44.88 26.26
C GLN A 228 28.80 -46.01 26.60
N ARG A 229 28.76 -47.06 25.78
CA ARG A 229 29.73 -48.14 25.81
C ARG A 229 29.96 -48.63 24.38
N PHE A 230 31.24 -48.81 24.01
CA PHE A 230 31.65 -49.26 22.68
C PHE A 230 31.09 -48.40 21.51
N GLY A 231 30.88 -47.09 21.72
CA GLY A 231 30.34 -46.21 20.72
C GLY A 231 28.79 -46.28 20.54
N LEU A 232 28.12 -47.09 21.34
CA LEU A 232 26.66 -47.23 21.37
C LEU A 232 26.08 -46.59 22.63
N THR A 233 24.86 -46.04 22.50
CA THR A 233 24.10 -45.49 23.62
C THR A 233 23.20 -46.56 24.19
N PHE A 234 23.23 -46.72 25.51
CA PHE A 234 22.36 -47.65 26.24
C PHE A 234 21.47 -46.91 27.20
N VAL A 235 20.29 -47.45 27.43
CA VAL A 235 19.41 -47.06 28.53
C VAL A 235 19.34 -48.21 29.53
N ARG A 236 19.35 -47.85 30.83
CA ARG A 236 19.19 -48.81 31.90
C ARG A 236 17.73 -48.84 32.34
N LEU A 237 17.09 -50.00 32.23
CA LEU A 237 15.72 -50.23 32.67
C LEU A 237 15.65 -50.44 34.20
N LYS A 238 14.42 -50.39 34.74
CA LYS A 238 14.17 -50.58 36.20
C LYS A 238 14.56 -51.95 36.69
N ASP A 239 14.53 -52.97 35.88
CA ASP A 239 14.94 -54.34 36.17
C ASP A 239 16.46 -54.55 36.05
N GLY A 240 17.21 -53.50 35.71
CA GLY A 240 18.66 -53.55 35.55
C GLY A 240 19.13 -53.96 34.15
N ALA A 241 18.22 -54.27 33.23
CA ALA A 241 18.57 -54.60 31.85
C ALA A 241 19.10 -53.37 31.11
N GLU A 242 20.11 -53.59 30.26
CA GLU A 242 20.71 -52.54 29.41
C GLU A 242 20.29 -52.79 27.96
N ILE A 243 19.63 -51.82 27.39
CA ILE A 243 19.14 -51.87 26.01
C ILE A 243 19.85 -50.82 25.16
N VAL A 244 20.31 -51.20 23.97
CA VAL A 244 20.87 -50.27 23.00
C VAL A 244 19.77 -49.41 22.42
N VAL A 245 19.95 -48.09 22.44
CA VAL A 245 18.98 -47.15 21.92
C VAL A 245 19.63 -46.14 20.98
N GLN A 246 18.85 -45.64 20.03
CA GLN A 246 19.28 -44.52 19.21
C GLN A 246 18.84 -43.24 19.89
N ALA A 247 19.77 -42.46 20.41
CA ALA A 247 19.51 -41.18 21.00
C ALA A 247 19.21 -40.12 19.92
N GLY A 248 18.14 -39.33 20.11
CA GLY A 248 17.76 -38.18 19.31
C GLY A 248 18.25 -36.86 19.91
N GLN A 249 17.42 -35.83 19.82
CA GLN A 249 17.73 -34.49 20.32
C GLN A 249 17.63 -34.43 21.85
N ARG A 250 18.52 -33.69 22.47
CA ARG A 250 18.45 -33.39 23.91
C ARG A 250 17.53 -32.20 24.14
N GLN A 251 16.55 -32.35 25.03
CA GLN A 251 15.60 -31.31 25.44
C GLN A 251 15.76 -31.04 26.96
N GLY A 252 16.57 -30.03 27.29
CA GLY A 252 16.88 -29.74 28.68
C GLY A 252 17.73 -30.87 29.34
N GLN A 253 17.18 -31.53 30.37
CA GLN A 253 17.80 -32.68 31.05
C GLN A 253 17.47 -34.04 30.40
N ASP A 254 16.43 -34.06 29.54
CA ASP A 254 15.97 -35.28 28.90
C ASP A 254 16.53 -35.44 27.50
N THR A 255 16.67 -36.68 27.05
CA THR A 255 17.08 -37.03 25.68
C THR A 255 15.99 -37.88 25.02
N GLU A 256 15.66 -37.54 23.80
CA GLU A 256 14.70 -38.28 22.99
C GLU A 256 15.30 -39.63 22.58
N ILE A 257 14.49 -40.68 22.62
CA ILE A 257 14.82 -42.00 22.08
C ILE A 257 14.09 -42.20 20.76
N LEU A 258 14.82 -42.41 19.70
CA LEU A 258 14.31 -42.61 18.35
C LEU A 258 13.94 -44.05 18.06
N SER A 259 14.71 -44.98 18.60
CA SER A 259 14.48 -46.43 18.50
C SER A 259 15.27 -47.16 19.58
N GLY A 260 14.80 -48.36 19.97
CA GLY A 260 15.44 -49.23 20.93
C GLY A 260 14.68 -50.51 21.12
#